data_35e15f3171dba5e9edda074792da010c
#
_entry.id   35e15f3171dba5e9edda074792da010c
#
_cell.length_a   1.000
_cell.length_b   1.000
_cell.length_c   1.000
_cell.angle_alpha   90.00
_cell.angle_beta   90.00
_cell.angle_gamma   90.00
#
_symmetry.space_group_name_H-M   'P 1'
#
loop_
_entity.id
_entity.type
_entity.pdbx_description
1 polymer ?
#
loop_
_entity_poly.entity_id
_entity_poly.type
_entity_poly.pdbx_seq_one_letter_code
_entity_poly.pdbx_strand_id
1 'polypeptide(L)'
;MALATHTEMFSSHPISTSLKCAHHDKCCDEVKLENVEEITSKGIKAIVNGKEVLAGNTKLMNQFNIEYNECAEHQDGTIVHVACNGKYAGHIVISDEIKDDAEQTISGLKKLGVSKTVMLTGDNQRSAEIVASKLSLDKVYAQLLSEDKLRIVEELHDELVQNNKKTGKKGTLIFTGDGINDAPVLARADAGIAMGTMGSDAAVESADIIIMEDKPSKIVEGIKISRRTLRIVYENLIGSLGIKGVILILSALGISNMWLAVFGDVGVTILAVLNCLRLFSKTRGEK
;
A
#
# COMPACT_ATOMS: atom_id res chain seq x y z
N MET A 1 -17.50 17.55 -17.66
CA MET A 1 -16.42 16.57 -17.65
C MET A 1 -15.60 16.60 -18.94
N ALA A 2 -16.10 16.31 -20.13
CA ALA A 2 -15.33 16.31 -21.39
C ALA A 2 -14.50 17.57 -21.64
N LEU A 3 -15.07 18.76 -21.46
CA LEU A 3 -14.35 20.04 -21.63
C LEU A 3 -13.17 20.19 -20.67
N ALA A 4 -13.31 19.82 -19.42
CA ALA A 4 -12.25 19.88 -18.43
C ALA A 4 -11.12 18.86 -18.73
N THR A 5 -11.47 17.64 -19.13
CA THR A 5 -10.50 16.62 -19.51
C THR A 5 -9.67 17.04 -20.71
N HIS A 6 -10.29 17.67 -21.71
CA HIS A 6 -9.58 18.16 -22.89
C HIS A 6 -8.67 19.34 -22.56
N THR A 7 -9.10 20.25 -21.67
CA THR A 7 -8.29 21.39 -21.24
C THR A 7 -7.06 20.94 -20.45
N GLU A 8 -7.21 19.91 -19.60
CA GLU A 8 -6.14 19.34 -18.77
C GLU A 8 -5.23 18.35 -19.54
N MET A 9 -5.52 18.07 -20.82
CA MET A 9 -4.81 17.03 -21.60
C MET A 9 -3.30 17.31 -21.76
N PHE A 10 -2.88 18.56 -21.67
CA PHE A 10 -1.49 19.00 -21.78
C PHE A 10 -0.85 19.40 -20.45
N SER A 11 -1.56 19.31 -19.33
CA SER A 11 -0.99 19.51 -18.01
C SER A 11 -0.23 18.28 -17.55
N SER A 12 0.92 18.50 -16.90
CA SER A 12 1.67 17.46 -16.19
C SER A 12 1.19 17.25 -14.74
N HIS A 13 0.13 17.95 -14.33
CA HIS A 13 -0.37 17.88 -12.96
C HIS A 13 -1.08 16.54 -12.69
N PRO A 14 -0.94 15.93 -11.48
CA PRO A 14 -1.61 14.67 -11.13
C PRO A 14 -3.12 14.66 -11.36
N ILE A 15 -3.79 15.81 -11.16
CA ILE A 15 -5.22 16.01 -11.43
C ILE A 15 -5.57 15.71 -12.89
N SER A 16 -4.71 16.06 -13.84
CA SER A 16 -4.95 15.80 -15.27
C SER A 16 -4.99 14.31 -15.58
N THR A 17 -4.17 13.52 -14.90
CA THR A 17 -4.13 12.06 -15.05
C THR A 17 -5.44 11.43 -14.57
N SER A 18 -5.97 11.86 -13.42
CA SER A 18 -7.25 11.39 -12.88
C SER A 18 -8.43 11.73 -13.79
N LEU A 19 -8.44 12.93 -14.37
CA LEU A 19 -9.47 13.35 -15.34
C LEU A 19 -9.38 12.56 -16.65
N LYS A 20 -8.19 12.25 -17.13
CA LYS A 20 -7.96 11.41 -18.32
C LYS A 20 -8.46 9.99 -18.08
N CYS A 21 -8.13 9.38 -16.96
CA CYS A 21 -8.58 8.04 -16.60
C CYS A 21 -10.12 7.95 -16.50
N ALA A 22 -10.77 8.95 -15.91
CA ALA A 22 -12.22 8.97 -15.74
C ALA A 22 -13.01 9.15 -17.06
N HIS A 23 -12.33 9.55 -18.14
CA HIS A 23 -13.00 9.83 -19.44
C HIS A 23 -12.64 8.85 -20.56
N HIS A 24 -11.93 7.78 -20.28
CA HIS A 24 -11.33 6.89 -21.28
C HIS A 24 -12.32 6.13 -22.18
N ASP A 25 -13.63 6.17 -21.95
CA ASP A 25 -14.59 5.33 -22.65
C ASP A 25 -15.41 5.98 -23.77
N LYS A 26 -15.35 7.29 -23.98
CA LYS A 26 -16.13 7.90 -25.08
C LYS A 26 -15.52 9.21 -25.59
N CYS A 27 -15.15 9.24 -26.86
CA CYS A 27 -14.78 10.40 -27.69
C CYS A 27 -13.30 10.71 -27.84
N CYS A 28 -12.63 9.94 -28.69
CA CYS A 28 -11.46 10.39 -29.45
C CYS A 28 -11.90 11.01 -30.79
N ASP A 29 -12.95 11.83 -30.80
CA ASP A 29 -13.20 12.68 -31.97
C ASP A 29 -12.27 13.90 -31.89
N GLU A 30 -11.73 14.32 -33.04
CA GLU A 30 -10.72 15.38 -33.19
C GLU A 30 -11.13 16.67 -32.48
N VAL A 31 -10.75 16.80 -31.21
CA VAL A 31 -10.93 18.05 -30.46
C VAL A 31 -9.80 19.00 -30.81
N LYS A 32 -10.11 20.10 -31.47
CA LYS A 32 -9.14 21.17 -31.72
C LYS A 32 -8.91 21.96 -30.45
N LEU A 33 -7.71 21.79 -29.89
CA LEU A 33 -7.22 22.57 -28.76
C LEU A 33 -6.31 23.67 -29.30
N GLU A 34 -6.61 24.89 -28.94
CA GLU A 34 -5.84 26.06 -29.32
C GLU A 34 -5.57 26.91 -28.06
N ASN A 35 -4.43 27.61 -28.06
CA ASN A 35 -4.05 28.58 -27.02
C ASN A 35 -4.16 28.02 -25.58
N VAL A 36 -3.47 26.91 -25.30
CA VAL A 36 -3.38 26.36 -23.94
C VAL A 36 -2.39 27.18 -23.13
N GLU A 37 -2.86 27.81 -22.06
CA GLU A 37 -2.09 28.62 -21.14
C GLU A 37 -2.25 28.06 -19.72
N GLU A 38 -1.16 27.61 -19.12
CA GLU A 38 -1.14 27.17 -17.73
C GLU A 38 -0.84 28.37 -16.82
N ILE A 39 -1.78 28.67 -15.92
CA ILE A 39 -1.65 29.76 -14.94
C ILE A 39 -1.17 29.14 -13.63
N THR A 40 0.09 29.39 -13.30
CA THR A 40 0.78 28.80 -12.16
C THR A 40 -0.05 28.85 -10.87
N SER A 41 -0.23 27.72 -10.22
CA SER A 41 -0.98 27.53 -8.98
C SER A 41 -2.47 27.88 -9.03
N LYS A 42 -3.06 28.08 -10.23
CA LYS A 42 -4.47 28.45 -10.37
C LYS A 42 -5.26 27.49 -11.27
N GLY A 43 -4.65 27.01 -12.36
CA GLY A 43 -5.29 26.12 -13.31
C GLY A 43 -4.92 26.44 -14.77
N ILE A 44 -5.76 26.04 -15.70
CA ILE A 44 -5.51 26.11 -17.14
C ILE A 44 -6.62 26.89 -17.84
N LYS A 45 -6.20 27.67 -18.82
CA LYS A 45 -7.05 28.32 -19.80
C LYS A 45 -6.75 27.74 -21.19
N ALA A 46 -7.78 27.33 -21.93
CA ALA A 46 -7.63 26.81 -23.30
C ALA A 46 -8.83 27.14 -24.17
N ILE A 47 -8.64 27.12 -25.49
CA ILE A 47 -9.76 27.16 -26.44
C ILE A 47 -10.02 25.75 -26.94
N VAL A 48 -11.20 25.23 -26.61
CA VAL A 48 -11.68 23.89 -26.95
C VAL A 48 -12.80 24.03 -27.97
N ASN A 49 -12.59 23.58 -29.20
CA ASN A 49 -13.57 23.71 -30.28
C ASN A 49 -14.13 25.15 -30.44
N GLY A 50 -13.26 26.16 -30.37
CA GLY A 50 -13.64 27.56 -30.50
C GLY A 50 -14.31 28.17 -29.25
N LYS A 51 -14.41 27.44 -28.14
CA LYS A 51 -14.93 27.95 -26.86
C LYS A 51 -13.80 28.13 -25.87
N GLU A 52 -13.75 29.29 -25.22
CA GLU A 52 -12.81 29.52 -24.12
C GLU A 52 -13.24 28.69 -22.90
N VAL A 53 -12.35 27.84 -22.41
CA VAL A 53 -12.56 26.99 -21.24
C VAL A 53 -11.52 27.31 -20.19
N LEU A 54 -11.97 27.51 -18.97
CA LEU A 54 -11.15 27.67 -17.78
C LEU A 54 -11.38 26.48 -16.86
N ALA A 55 -10.32 25.82 -16.41
CA ALA A 55 -10.37 24.75 -15.43
C ALA A 55 -9.34 25.01 -14.33
N GLY A 56 -9.78 25.07 -13.06
CA GLY A 56 -8.85 25.35 -11.97
C GLY A 56 -9.56 25.64 -10.64
N ASN A 57 -8.79 26.22 -9.72
CA ASN A 57 -9.27 26.52 -8.37
C ASN A 57 -10.07 27.84 -8.31
N THR A 58 -10.59 28.15 -7.12
CA THR A 58 -11.35 29.40 -6.85
C THR A 58 -10.59 30.67 -7.19
N LYS A 59 -9.23 30.65 -7.07
CA LYS A 59 -8.40 31.81 -7.41
C LYS A 59 -8.44 32.11 -8.92
N LEU A 60 -8.55 31.07 -9.76
CA LEU A 60 -8.72 31.23 -11.21
C LEU A 60 -10.08 31.84 -11.52
N MET A 61 -11.15 31.36 -10.92
CA MET A 61 -12.51 31.90 -11.12
C MET A 61 -12.57 33.38 -10.73
N ASN A 62 -12.01 33.75 -9.58
CA ASN A 62 -11.95 35.14 -9.11
C ASN A 62 -11.13 36.04 -10.04
N GLN A 63 -10.01 35.53 -10.60
CA GLN A 63 -9.19 36.31 -11.54
C GLN A 63 -9.94 36.71 -12.81
N PHE A 64 -10.83 35.84 -13.28
CA PHE A 64 -11.64 36.07 -14.46
C PHE A 64 -13.05 36.60 -14.15
N ASN A 65 -13.32 37.02 -12.91
CA ASN A 65 -14.60 37.54 -12.42
C ASN A 65 -15.78 36.59 -12.72
N ILE A 66 -15.59 35.29 -12.55
CA ILE A 66 -16.62 34.27 -12.76
C ILE A 66 -17.25 33.95 -11.40
N GLU A 67 -18.55 34.19 -11.29
CA GLU A 67 -19.32 33.76 -10.13
C GLU A 67 -19.44 32.24 -10.13
N TYR A 68 -19.08 31.61 -9.01
CA TYR A 68 -19.09 30.16 -8.83
C TYR A 68 -19.88 29.79 -7.57
N ASN A 69 -20.46 28.60 -7.57
CA ASN A 69 -21.12 28.07 -6.38
C ASN A 69 -20.11 27.37 -5.47
N GLU A 70 -20.04 27.79 -4.21
CA GLU A 70 -19.27 27.08 -3.20
C GLU A 70 -19.95 25.74 -2.88
N CYS A 71 -19.24 24.64 -3.10
CA CYS A 71 -19.71 23.32 -2.68
C CYS A 71 -19.43 23.08 -1.21
N ALA A 72 -20.44 23.25 -0.39
CA ALA A 72 -20.34 22.94 1.05
C ALA A 72 -20.32 21.43 1.34
N GLU A 73 -20.80 20.61 0.40
CA GLU A 73 -21.01 19.16 0.61
C GLU A 73 -19.78 18.27 0.33
N HIS A 74 -18.77 18.77 -0.41
CA HIS A 74 -17.62 17.97 -0.83
C HIS A 74 -16.29 18.55 -0.33
N GLN A 75 -16.13 18.64 0.99
CA GLN A 75 -14.91 19.16 1.59
C GLN A 75 -13.71 18.17 1.60
N ASP A 76 -13.93 16.93 1.14
CA ASP A 76 -12.95 15.84 1.26
C ASP A 76 -12.16 15.57 -0.04
N GLY A 77 -12.24 16.47 -1.04
CA GLY A 77 -11.55 16.32 -2.33
C GLY A 77 -11.00 17.62 -2.87
N THR A 78 -10.16 17.52 -3.93
CA THR A 78 -9.72 18.67 -4.71
C THR A 78 -10.82 19.10 -5.65
N ILE A 79 -11.33 20.32 -5.48
CA ILE A 79 -12.40 20.87 -6.32
C ILE A 79 -11.76 21.60 -7.50
N VAL A 80 -12.10 21.16 -8.72
CA VAL A 80 -11.75 21.84 -9.98
C VAL A 80 -12.99 22.51 -10.53
N HIS A 81 -13.02 23.83 -10.49
CA HIS A 81 -14.08 24.63 -11.09
C HIS A 81 -13.87 24.75 -12.60
N VAL A 82 -14.94 24.67 -13.35
CA VAL A 82 -14.92 24.74 -14.83
C VAL A 82 -15.83 25.88 -15.28
N ALA A 83 -15.32 26.72 -16.15
CA ALA A 83 -16.09 27.77 -16.80
C ALA A 83 -15.92 27.71 -18.31
N CYS A 84 -16.95 28.10 -19.06
CA CYS A 84 -16.99 28.10 -20.51
C CYS A 84 -17.51 29.44 -21.01
N ASN A 85 -16.74 30.13 -21.87
CA ASN A 85 -17.10 31.44 -22.43
C ASN A 85 -17.54 32.45 -21.34
N GLY A 86 -16.78 32.54 -20.26
CA GLY A 86 -17.04 33.48 -19.17
C GLY A 86 -18.21 33.09 -18.25
N LYS A 87 -18.85 31.92 -18.43
CA LYS A 87 -19.93 31.44 -17.57
C LYS A 87 -19.51 30.19 -16.81
N TYR A 88 -19.85 30.14 -15.53
CA TYR A 88 -19.63 28.96 -14.72
C TYR A 88 -20.40 27.75 -15.26
N ALA A 89 -19.69 26.67 -15.52
CA ALA A 89 -20.26 25.42 -16.05
C ALA A 89 -20.47 24.34 -14.99
N GLY A 90 -19.79 24.46 -13.85
CA GLY A 90 -19.86 23.50 -12.75
C GLY A 90 -18.48 23.24 -12.13
N HIS A 91 -18.43 22.23 -11.28
CA HIS A 91 -17.18 21.79 -10.67
C HIS A 91 -17.04 20.27 -10.76
N ILE A 92 -15.81 19.80 -10.66
CA ILE A 92 -15.44 18.40 -10.59
C ILE A 92 -14.74 18.22 -9.25
N VAL A 93 -15.18 17.24 -8.47
CA VAL A 93 -14.52 16.85 -7.22
C VAL A 93 -13.65 15.63 -7.50
N ILE A 94 -12.36 15.77 -7.21
CA ILE A 94 -11.39 14.68 -7.31
C ILE A 94 -11.05 14.29 -5.88
N SER A 95 -11.44 13.09 -5.50
CA SER A 95 -11.14 12.51 -4.19
C SER A 95 -10.43 11.18 -4.37
N ASP A 96 -9.55 10.87 -3.43
CA ASP A 96 -8.92 9.57 -3.38
C ASP A 96 -9.96 8.51 -3.01
N GLU A 97 -9.90 7.38 -3.70
CA GLU A 97 -10.79 6.26 -3.47
C GLU A 97 -10.06 5.18 -2.68
N ILE A 98 -10.74 4.67 -1.64
CA ILE A 98 -10.19 3.56 -0.85
C ILE A 98 -10.23 2.31 -1.74
N LYS A 99 -9.12 1.59 -1.83
CA LYS A 99 -9.04 0.35 -2.62
C LYS A 99 -10.08 -0.67 -2.17
N ASP A 100 -10.71 -1.35 -3.12
CA ASP A 100 -11.82 -2.29 -2.88
C ASP A 100 -11.50 -3.39 -1.89
N ASP A 101 -10.24 -3.81 -1.81
CA ASP A 101 -9.78 -4.88 -0.93
C ASP A 101 -9.21 -4.39 0.42
N ALA A 102 -9.19 -3.07 0.67
CA ALA A 102 -8.61 -2.49 1.87
C ALA A 102 -9.36 -2.92 3.15
N GLU A 103 -10.69 -2.88 3.14
CA GLU A 103 -11.51 -3.31 4.29
C GLU A 103 -11.33 -4.79 4.60
N GLN A 104 -11.33 -5.63 3.56
CA GLN A 104 -11.07 -7.07 3.70
C GLN A 104 -9.65 -7.33 4.23
N THR A 105 -8.68 -6.51 3.83
CA THR A 105 -7.31 -6.59 4.31
C THR A 105 -7.23 -6.34 5.81
N ILE A 106 -7.79 -5.24 6.30
CA ILE A 106 -7.78 -4.92 7.74
C ILE A 106 -8.50 -6.00 8.56
N SER A 107 -9.68 -6.44 8.09
CA SER A 107 -10.39 -7.57 8.72
C SER A 107 -9.54 -8.85 8.73
N GLY A 108 -8.86 -9.15 7.63
CA GLY A 108 -7.95 -10.29 7.50
C GLY A 108 -6.75 -10.20 8.46
N LEU A 109 -6.14 -9.04 8.60
CA LEU A 109 -5.04 -8.79 9.54
C LEU A 109 -5.48 -9.01 10.99
N LYS A 110 -6.65 -8.48 11.38
CA LYS A 110 -7.22 -8.70 12.72
C LYS A 110 -7.49 -10.18 13.00
N LYS A 111 -8.02 -10.93 12.02
CA LYS A 111 -8.20 -12.39 12.11
C LYS A 111 -6.88 -13.15 12.27
N LEU A 112 -5.80 -12.64 11.70
CA LEU A 112 -4.46 -13.20 11.89
C LEU A 112 -3.81 -12.81 13.22
N GLY A 113 -4.51 -12.06 14.08
CA GLY A 113 -4.04 -11.67 15.41
C GLY A 113 -3.14 -10.43 15.41
N VAL A 114 -3.24 -9.57 14.39
CA VAL A 114 -2.66 -8.23 14.46
C VAL A 114 -3.41 -7.45 15.53
N SER A 115 -2.69 -6.98 16.54
CA SER A 115 -3.26 -6.37 17.73
C SER A 115 -3.57 -4.88 17.57
N LYS A 116 -2.87 -4.19 16.66
CA LYS A 116 -3.01 -2.75 16.45
C LYS A 116 -2.76 -2.43 14.98
N THR A 117 -3.69 -1.71 14.37
CA THR A 117 -3.59 -1.20 13.00
C THR A 117 -3.55 0.33 13.05
N VAL A 118 -2.52 0.91 12.44
CA VAL A 118 -2.26 2.36 12.50
C VAL A 118 -2.08 2.89 11.09
N MET A 119 -2.68 4.05 10.80
CA MET A 119 -2.47 4.78 9.55
C MET A 119 -1.64 6.04 9.81
N LEU A 120 -0.62 6.25 8.97
CA LEU A 120 0.21 7.46 8.94
C LEU A 120 0.02 8.13 7.59
N THR A 121 -0.51 9.36 7.57
CA THR A 121 -0.78 10.07 6.33
C THR A 121 -0.38 11.54 6.39
N GLY A 122 -0.03 12.11 5.24
CA GLY A 122 0.16 13.55 5.06
C GLY A 122 -1.14 14.32 4.86
N ASP A 123 -2.28 13.62 4.65
CA ASP A 123 -3.57 14.22 4.40
C ASP A 123 -4.10 14.98 5.62
N ASN A 124 -5.13 15.79 5.38
CA ASN A 124 -5.79 16.52 6.46
C ASN A 124 -6.48 15.57 7.46
N GLN A 125 -6.61 16.04 8.70
CA GLN A 125 -7.14 15.25 9.82
C GLN A 125 -8.52 14.65 9.52
N ARG A 126 -9.40 15.43 8.89
CA ARG A 126 -10.79 15.03 8.62
C ARG A 126 -10.87 13.88 7.63
N SER A 127 -10.16 13.99 6.48
CA SER A 127 -10.10 12.92 5.47
C SER A 127 -9.52 11.64 6.07
N ALA A 128 -8.45 11.78 6.86
CA ALA A 128 -7.80 10.66 7.53
C ALA A 128 -8.74 9.94 8.52
N GLU A 129 -9.53 10.67 9.30
CA GLU A 129 -10.51 10.11 10.23
C GLU A 129 -11.67 9.38 9.52
N ILE A 130 -12.14 9.91 8.38
CA ILE A 130 -13.16 9.24 7.56
C ILE A 130 -12.65 7.90 7.06
N VAL A 131 -11.44 7.86 6.50
CA VAL A 131 -10.80 6.63 6.02
C VAL A 131 -10.59 5.65 7.17
N ALA A 132 -10.05 6.11 8.30
CA ALA A 132 -9.81 5.27 9.48
C ALA A 132 -11.10 4.65 10.03
N SER A 133 -12.19 5.42 10.05
CA SER A 133 -13.51 4.94 10.47
C SER A 133 -14.05 3.87 9.52
N LYS A 134 -14.00 4.12 8.18
CA LYS A 134 -14.45 3.15 7.17
C LYS A 134 -13.67 1.84 7.24
N LEU A 135 -12.36 1.91 7.43
CA LEU A 135 -11.49 0.75 7.53
C LEU A 135 -11.43 0.14 8.94
N SER A 136 -12.09 0.75 9.92
CA SER A 136 -12.05 0.32 11.34
C SER A 136 -10.61 0.19 11.85
N LEU A 137 -9.77 1.18 11.59
CA LEU A 137 -8.40 1.25 12.09
C LEU A 137 -8.37 1.63 13.56
N ASP A 138 -7.35 1.17 14.30
CA ASP A 138 -7.25 1.40 15.74
C ASP A 138 -6.70 2.80 16.06
N LYS A 139 -5.86 3.35 15.17
CA LYS A 139 -5.28 4.69 15.34
C LYS A 139 -4.96 5.33 13.99
N VAL A 140 -5.06 6.65 13.94
CA VAL A 140 -4.65 7.45 12.77
C VAL A 140 -3.81 8.64 13.23
N TYR A 141 -2.80 8.95 12.45
CA TYR A 141 -1.99 10.17 12.54
C TYR A 141 -2.02 10.86 11.19
N ALA A 142 -2.43 12.09 11.16
CA ALA A 142 -2.61 12.88 9.95
C ALA A 142 -1.68 14.09 9.91
N GLN A 143 -1.63 14.78 8.76
CA GLN A 143 -0.82 15.97 8.53
C GLN A 143 0.68 15.76 8.80
N LEU A 144 1.20 14.55 8.54
CA LEU A 144 2.57 14.16 8.81
C LEU A 144 3.50 14.52 7.65
N LEU A 145 4.64 15.06 7.97
CA LEU A 145 5.81 15.09 7.09
C LEU A 145 6.55 13.74 7.16
N SER A 146 7.47 13.49 6.21
CA SER A 146 8.23 12.24 6.20
C SER A 146 9.03 12.00 7.49
N GLU A 147 9.59 13.07 8.07
CA GLU A 147 10.32 13.01 9.35
C GLU A 147 9.40 12.65 10.52
N ASP A 148 8.17 13.16 10.52
CA ASP A 148 7.18 12.84 11.57
C ASP A 148 6.75 11.37 11.50
N LYS A 149 6.61 10.81 10.29
CA LYS A 149 6.30 9.39 10.13
C LYS A 149 7.37 8.52 10.76
N LEU A 150 8.65 8.84 10.52
CA LEU A 150 9.76 8.10 11.10
C LEU A 150 9.73 8.14 12.64
N ARG A 151 9.58 9.33 13.21
CA ARG A 151 9.49 9.51 14.66
C ARG A 151 8.34 8.71 15.28
N ILE A 152 7.15 8.75 14.66
CA ILE A 152 6.00 7.99 15.16
C ILE A 152 6.22 6.48 15.07
N VAL A 153 6.87 5.99 14.01
CA VAL A 153 7.22 4.56 13.89
C VAL A 153 8.21 4.15 14.97
N GLU A 154 9.17 4.98 15.31
CA GLU A 154 10.08 4.73 16.43
C GLU A 154 9.36 4.71 17.79
N GLU A 155 8.45 5.65 18.03
CA GLU A 155 7.60 5.64 19.23
C GLU A 155 6.75 4.35 19.34
N LEU A 156 6.13 3.92 18.22
CA LEU A 156 5.35 2.70 18.17
C LEU A 156 6.21 1.44 18.37
N HIS A 157 7.43 1.44 17.84
CA HIS A 157 8.38 0.35 18.06
C HIS A 157 8.80 0.27 19.53
N ASP A 158 9.08 1.41 20.19
CA ASP A 158 9.43 1.46 21.61
C ASP A 158 8.25 1.00 22.49
N GLU A 159 7.00 1.42 22.18
CA GLU A 159 5.80 0.90 22.83
C GLU A 159 5.71 -0.63 22.71
N LEU A 160 6.00 -1.17 21.52
CA LEU A 160 5.97 -2.60 21.24
C LEU A 160 7.03 -3.34 22.06
N VAL A 161 8.26 -2.84 22.09
CA VAL A 161 9.37 -3.43 22.89
C VAL A 161 9.02 -3.46 24.37
N GLN A 162 8.43 -2.39 24.91
CA GLN A 162 7.98 -2.34 26.30
C GLN A 162 6.87 -3.35 26.59
N ASN A 163 5.90 -3.49 25.66
CA ASN A 163 4.83 -4.46 25.78
C ASN A 163 5.37 -5.91 25.70
N ASN A 164 6.32 -6.17 24.82
CA ASN A 164 7.00 -7.47 24.71
C ASN A 164 7.67 -7.86 26.02
N LYS A 165 8.36 -6.91 26.68
CA LYS A 165 8.98 -7.14 27.99
C LYS A 165 7.95 -7.44 29.08
N LYS A 166 6.81 -6.75 29.07
CA LYS A 166 5.75 -6.95 30.09
C LYS A 166 4.97 -8.25 29.91
N THR A 167 4.69 -8.63 28.66
CA THR A 167 3.83 -9.77 28.34
C THR A 167 4.59 -11.07 28.07
N GLY A 168 5.90 -11.01 27.86
CA GLY A 168 6.73 -12.14 27.42
C GLY A 168 6.45 -12.59 25.97
N LYS A 169 5.57 -11.90 25.24
CA LYS A 169 5.26 -12.19 23.84
C LYS A 169 6.11 -11.32 22.93
N LYS A 170 6.63 -11.87 21.85
CA LYS A 170 7.35 -11.12 20.82
C LYS A 170 6.35 -10.61 19.78
N GLY A 171 6.01 -9.33 19.82
CA GLY A 171 5.32 -8.65 18.73
C GLY A 171 6.33 -8.14 17.70
N THR A 172 5.88 -7.88 16.49
CA THR A 172 6.65 -7.39 15.34
C THR A 172 5.92 -6.20 14.76
N LEU A 173 6.63 -5.13 14.46
CA LEU A 173 6.10 -3.93 13.79
C LEU A 173 6.34 -4.08 12.29
N ILE A 174 5.25 -4.08 11.52
CA ILE A 174 5.29 -4.08 10.06
C ILE A 174 4.86 -2.71 9.57
N PHE A 175 5.66 -2.11 8.69
CA PHE A 175 5.31 -0.89 7.99
C PHE A 175 5.07 -1.20 6.52
N THR A 176 4.00 -0.61 5.94
CA THR A 176 3.67 -0.76 4.53
C THR A 176 3.52 0.62 3.91
N GLY A 177 4.22 0.89 2.81
CA GLY A 177 4.19 2.16 2.09
C GLY A 177 4.43 1.98 0.60
N ASP A 178 4.26 3.06 -0.18
CA ASP A 178 4.55 3.11 -1.62
C ASP A 178 6.04 3.30 -1.93
N GLY A 179 6.79 3.68 -0.92
CA GLY A 179 8.23 3.65 -0.88
C GLY A 179 8.97 4.87 -1.39
N ILE A 180 8.36 5.79 -2.11
CA ILE A 180 9.12 6.94 -2.66
C ILE A 180 9.61 7.84 -1.52
N ASN A 181 8.71 8.21 -0.61
CA ASN A 181 9.01 9.09 0.53
C ASN A 181 9.17 8.33 1.84
N ASP A 182 8.81 7.05 1.87
CA ASP A 182 8.73 6.23 3.06
C ASP A 182 9.96 5.28 3.23
N ALA A 183 10.95 5.36 2.34
CA ALA A 183 12.16 4.51 2.39
C ALA A 183 12.85 4.49 3.77
N PRO A 184 13.06 5.63 4.48
CA PRO A 184 13.65 5.61 5.83
C PRO A 184 12.75 4.90 6.85
N VAL A 185 11.43 4.98 6.68
CA VAL A 185 10.44 4.37 7.58
C VAL A 185 10.38 2.87 7.34
N LEU A 186 10.42 2.44 6.07
CA LEU A 186 10.50 1.02 5.68
C LEU A 186 11.71 0.34 6.30
N ALA A 187 12.88 0.96 6.19
CA ALA A 187 14.14 0.44 6.77
C ALA A 187 14.15 0.40 8.30
N ARG A 188 13.30 1.20 8.98
CA ARG A 188 13.28 1.30 10.45
C ARG A 188 12.30 0.31 11.09
N ALA A 189 11.31 -0.18 10.36
CA ALA A 189 10.37 -1.20 10.84
C ALA A 189 11.08 -2.55 11.04
N ASP A 190 10.50 -3.46 11.85
CA ASP A 190 10.97 -4.85 11.95
C ASP A 190 10.80 -5.61 10.61
N ALA A 191 9.80 -5.21 9.81
CA ALA A 191 9.64 -5.64 8.44
C ALA A 191 8.99 -4.51 7.62
N GLY A 192 9.69 -4.03 6.60
CA GLY A 192 9.21 -3.04 5.65
C GLY A 192 8.61 -3.71 4.41
N ILE A 193 7.39 -3.31 4.04
CA ILE A 193 6.70 -3.80 2.85
C ILE A 193 6.50 -2.65 1.88
N ALA A 194 7.13 -2.70 0.71
CA ALA A 194 6.87 -1.77 -0.38
C ALA A 194 5.76 -2.31 -1.29
N MET A 195 4.82 -1.43 -1.68
CA MET A 195 3.70 -1.76 -2.57
C MET A 195 3.76 -0.92 -3.84
N GLY A 196 3.40 -1.54 -4.97
CA GLY A 196 3.24 -0.88 -6.26
C GLY A 196 4.11 -1.47 -7.36
N THR A 197 3.63 -1.36 -8.60
CA THR A 197 4.27 -1.92 -9.82
C THR A 197 5.53 -1.16 -10.25
N MET A 198 5.76 0.00 -9.69
CA MET A 198 6.90 0.88 -10.00
C MET A 198 7.42 1.53 -8.70
N GLY A 199 7.66 0.71 -7.66
CA GLY A 199 8.37 1.21 -6.49
C GLY A 199 9.65 1.91 -6.96
N SER A 200 9.92 3.12 -6.45
CA SER A 200 11.19 3.77 -6.74
C SER A 200 12.32 2.80 -6.38
N ASP A 201 13.44 2.82 -7.12
CA ASP A 201 14.60 1.99 -6.82
C ASP A 201 14.98 2.09 -5.34
N ALA A 202 14.81 3.26 -4.73
CA ALA A 202 15.03 3.51 -3.31
C ALA A 202 14.08 2.72 -2.38
N ALA A 203 12.83 2.53 -2.77
CA ALA A 203 11.86 1.74 -1.98
C ALA A 203 12.17 0.25 -2.06
N VAL A 204 12.51 -0.21 -3.26
CA VAL A 204 12.91 -1.60 -3.50
C VAL A 204 14.17 -1.94 -2.69
N GLU A 205 15.12 -1.00 -2.60
CA GLU A 205 16.36 -1.18 -1.83
C GLU A 205 16.14 -1.14 -0.30
N SER A 206 15.10 -0.42 0.15
CA SER A 206 14.85 -0.21 1.59
C SER A 206 13.83 -1.17 2.19
N ALA A 207 13.07 -1.91 1.39
CA ALA A 207 12.03 -2.81 1.86
C ALA A 207 12.52 -4.26 1.95
N ASP A 208 12.07 -4.97 2.99
CA ASP A 208 12.30 -6.41 3.14
C ASP A 208 11.42 -7.25 2.18
N ILE A 209 10.24 -6.73 1.87
CA ILE A 209 9.23 -7.41 1.04
C ILE A 209 8.69 -6.44 0.00
N ILE A 210 8.56 -6.90 -1.23
CA ILE A 210 7.99 -6.12 -2.33
C ILE A 210 6.73 -6.81 -2.83
N ILE A 211 5.61 -6.08 -2.82
CA ILE A 211 4.34 -6.53 -3.39
C ILE A 211 4.16 -5.83 -4.74
N MET A 212 4.35 -6.58 -5.83
CA MET A 212 4.28 -6.06 -7.19
C MET A 212 2.86 -5.69 -7.62
N GLU A 213 1.84 -6.35 -7.07
CA GLU A 213 0.45 -5.99 -7.30
C GLU A 213 0.05 -4.88 -6.34
N ASP A 214 -0.67 -3.88 -6.83
CA ASP A 214 -1.17 -2.78 -6.01
C ASP A 214 -2.44 -3.19 -5.24
N LYS A 215 -2.35 -4.31 -4.50
CA LYS A 215 -3.44 -4.93 -3.73
C LYS A 215 -3.04 -5.14 -2.27
N PRO A 216 -3.61 -4.37 -1.33
CA PRO A 216 -3.39 -4.55 0.10
C PRO A 216 -3.64 -5.98 0.62
N SER A 217 -4.58 -6.72 0.03
CA SER A 217 -4.89 -8.10 0.42
C SER A 217 -3.69 -9.06 0.36
N LYS A 218 -2.70 -8.75 -0.47
CA LYS A 218 -1.44 -9.53 -0.57
C LYS A 218 -0.60 -9.49 0.70
N ILE A 219 -0.75 -8.47 1.55
CA ILE A 219 -0.11 -8.41 2.87
C ILE A 219 -0.61 -9.59 3.74
N VAL A 220 -1.93 -9.81 3.74
CA VAL A 220 -2.55 -10.92 4.51
C VAL A 220 -2.03 -12.27 4.00
N GLU A 221 -1.91 -12.43 2.69
CA GLU A 221 -1.37 -13.63 2.06
C GLU A 221 0.11 -13.84 2.44
N GLY A 222 0.93 -12.78 2.38
CA GLY A 222 2.34 -12.81 2.78
C GLY A 222 2.53 -13.26 4.23
N ILE A 223 1.73 -12.74 5.17
CA ILE A 223 1.78 -13.14 6.58
C ILE A 223 1.39 -14.62 6.75
N LYS A 224 0.37 -15.11 6.02
CA LYS A 224 -0.02 -16.53 6.05
C LYS A 224 1.11 -17.44 5.54
N ILE A 225 1.73 -17.06 4.43
CA ILE A 225 2.86 -17.79 3.84
C ILE A 225 4.03 -17.83 4.83
N SER A 226 4.41 -16.69 5.40
CA SER A 226 5.49 -16.57 6.38
C SER A 226 5.27 -17.49 7.58
N ARG A 227 4.08 -17.47 8.19
CA ARG A 227 3.76 -18.33 9.34
C ARG A 227 3.79 -19.82 8.98
N ARG A 228 3.34 -20.16 7.78
CA ARG A 228 3.39 -21.54 7.29
C ARG A 228 4.82 -22.00 7.05
N THR A 229 5.64 -21.13 6.46
CA THR A 229 7.06 -21.40 6.24
C THR A 229 7.78 -21.68 7.56
N LEU A 230 7.60 -20.80 8.55
CA LEU A 230 8.18 -20.99 9.88
C LEU A 230 7.76 -22.32 10.52
N ARG A 231 6.48 -22.70 10.37
CA ARG A 231 6.00 -24.00 10.90
C ARG A 231 6.75 -25.17 10.26
N ILE A 232 6.89 -25.16 8.93
CA ILE A 232 7.62 -26.22 8.19
C ILE A 232 9.09 -26.25 8.61
N VAL A 233 9.71 -25.07 8.79
CA VAL A 233 11.09 -24.99 9.28
C VAL A 233 11.24 -25.62 10.64
N TYR A 234 10.34 -25.30 11.59
CA TYR A 234 10.35 -25.93 12.92
C TYR A 234 10.06 -27.44 12.88
N GLU A 235 9.12 -27.90 12.05
CA GLU A 235 8.84 -29.32 11.84
C GLU A 235 10.12 -30.05 11.36
N ASN A 236 10.81 -29.49 10.37
CA ASN A 236 12.04 -30.08 9.84
C ASN A 236 13.18 -30.04 10.87
N LEU A 237 13.35 -28.94 11.58
CA LEU A 237 14.41 -28.79 12.60
C LEU A 237 14.23 -29.79 13.73
N ILE A 238 13.04 -29.81 14.33
CA ILE A 238 12.76 -30.71 15.46
C ILE A 238 12.79 -32.18 15.00
N GLY A 239 12.22 -32.47 13.82
CA GLY A 239 12.22 -33.82 13.27
C GLY A 239 13.62 -34.34 13.01
N SER A 240 14.49 -33.54 12.36
CA SER A 240 15.86 -33.94 12.05
C SER A 240 16.72 -34.11 13.30
N LEU A 241 16.63 -33.19 14.27
CA LEU A 241 17.35 -33.28 15.54
C LEU A 241 16.86 -34.49 16.35
N GLY A 242 15.56 -34.75 16.37
CA GLY A 242 14.97 -35.90 17.07
C GLY A 242 15.47 -37.24 16.51
N ILE A 243 15.42 -37.40 15.16
CA ILE A 243 15.92 -38.63 14.53
C ILE A 243 17.43 -38.80 14.73
N LYS A 244 18.22 -37.73 14.58
CA LYS A 244 19.67 -37.79 14.83
C LYS A 244 19.98 -38.13 16.31
N GLY A 245 19.21 -37.58 17.26
CA GLY A 245 19.33 -37.90 18.68
C GLY A 245 19.05 -39.39 18.97
N VAL A 246 17.98 -39.96 18.40
CA VAL A 246 17.66 -41.39 18.53
C VAL A 246 18.79 -42.27 17.97
N ILE A 247 19.28 -41.95 16.77
CA ILE A 247 20.39 -42.70 16.14
C ILE A 247 21.65 -42.65 17.03
N LEU A 248 21.94 -41.49 17.62
CA LEU A 248 23.08 -41.31 18.51
C LEU A 248 22.99 -42.18 19.77
N ILE A 249 21.78 -42.27 20.36
CA ILE A 249 21.51 -43.14 21.50
C ILE A 249 21.68 -44.60 21.12
N LEU A 250 21.12 -45.05 19.99
CA LEU A 250 21.24 -46.40 19.46
C LEU A 250 22.71 -46.75 19.19
N SER A 251 23.49 -45.78 18.72
CA SER A 251 24.94 -45.92 18.48
C SER A 251 25.69 -46.16 19.80
N ALA A 252 25.36 -45.40 20.83
CA ALA A 252 25.98 -45.53 22.14
C ALA A 252 25.63 -46.89 22.81
N LEU A 253 24.47 -47.45 22.51
CA LEU A 253 24.05 -48.78 22.94
C LEU A 253 24.65 -49.94 22.11
N GLY A 254 25.49 -49.62 21.08
CA GLY A 254 26.06 -50.62 20.18
C GLY A 254 25.10 -51.32 19.20
N ILE A 255 23.89 -50.77 19.04
CA ILE A 255 22.84 -51.35 18.16
C ILE A 255 22.91 -50.72 16.76
N SER A 256 23.66 -49.61 16.55
CA SER A 256 23.69 -48.92 15.27
C SER A 256 24.60 -49.60 14.24
N ASN A 257 24.24 -49.49 12.97
CA ASN A 257 25.05 -49.89 11.86
C ASN A 257 25.30 -48.71 10.89
N MET A 258 26.26 -48.85 9.99
CA MET A 258 26.63 -47.81 9.01
C MET A 258 25.43 -47.31 8.18
N TRP A 259 24.48 -48.17 7.81
CA TRP A 259 23.29 -47.78 7.05
C TRP A 259 22.36 -46.90 7.82
N LEU A 260 22.24 -47.08 9.14
CA LEU A 260 21.42 -46.24 10.00
C LEU A 260 22.02 -44.85 10.12
N ALA A 261 23.34 -44.71 10.17
CA ALA A 261 24.03 -43.44 10.18
C ALA A 261 23.83 -42.69 8.86
N VAL A 262 23.99 -43.39 7.71
CA VAL A 262 23.75 -42.81 6.38
C VAL A 262 22.28 -42.36 6.22
N PHE A 263 21.32 -43.17 6.68
CA PHE A 263 19.90 -42.77 6.68
C PHE A 263 19.64 -41.54 7.53
N GLY A 264 20.25 -41.44 8.70
CA GLY A 264 20.12 -40.30 9.62
C GLY A 264 20.66 -38.99 9.05
N ASP A 265 21.58 -39.06 8.11
CA ASP A 265 22.15 -37.86 7.48
C ASP A 265 21.49 -37.54 6.15
N VAL A 266 21.53 -38.46 5.18
CA VAL A 266 21.01 -38.24 3.83
C VAL A 266 19.50 -38.44 3.79
N GLY A 267 18.96 -39.52 4.40
CA GLY A 267 17.52 -39.83 4.36
C GLY A 267 16.68 -38.73 5.04
N VAL A 268 17.11 -38.25 6.19
CA VAL A 268 16.42 -37.18 6.91
C VAL A 268 16.45 -35.87 6.11
N THR A 269 17.55 -35.57 5.44
CA THR A 269 17.66 -34.39 4.57
C THR A 269 16.66 -34.48 3.40
N ILE A 270 16.54 -35.63 2.76
CA ILE A 270 15.56 -35.85 1.67
C ILE A 270 14.13 -35.67 2.19
N LEU A 271 13.80 -36.22 3.36
CA LEU A 271 12.49 -36.06 4.00
C LEU A 271 12.18 -34.59 4.30
N ALA A 272 13.15 -33.83 4.78
CA ALA A 272 13.01 -32.41 5.06
C ALA A 272 12.73 -31.62 3.75
N VAL A 273 13.44 -31.91 2.66
CA VAL A 273 13.19 -31.31 1.34
C VAL A 273 11.80 -31.63 0.83
N LEU A 274 11.36 -32.89 0.93
CA LEU A 274 10.01 -33.31 0.54
C LEU A 274 8.93 -32.59 1.38
N ASN A 275 9.17 -32.38 2.67
CA ASN A 275 8.26 -31.63 3.52
C ASN A 275 8.19 -30.14 3.08
N CYS A 276 9.30 -29.54 2.62
CA CYS A 276 9.31 -28.17 2.08
C CYS A 276 8.43 -28.05 0.82
N LEU A 277 8.32 -29.09 -0.02
CA LEU A 277 7.48 -29.05 -1.22
C LEU A 277 5.99 -28.82 -0.90
N ARG A 278 5.56 -29.13 0.31
CA ARG A 278 4.20 -28.80 0.82
C ARG A 278 3.90 -27.30 0.79
N LEU A 279 4.93 -26.46 0.77
CA LEU A 279 4.74 -25.01 0.67
C LEU A 279 4.11 -24.65 -0.70
N PHE A 280 4.56 -25.27 -1.76
CA PHE A 280 4.12 -25.01 -3.14
C PHE A 280 2.77 -25.65 -3.48
N SER A 281 2.41 -26.76 -2.85
CA SER A 281 1.21 -27.53 -3.24
C SER A 281 -0.10 -26.84 -2.89
N LYS A 282 -0.13 -25.93 -1.90
CA LYS A 282 -1.36 -25.26 -1.42
C LYS A 282 -1.57 -23.86 -1.97
N THR A 283 -0.54 -23.26 -2.58
CA THR A 283 -0.66 -21.97 -3.31
C THR A 283 -1.39 -22.14 -4.65
N ARG A 284 -1.54 -23.36 -5.15
CA ARG A 284 -2.21 -23.69 -6.42
C ARG A 284 -3.72 -23.92 -6.29
N GLY A 285 -4.28 -23.97 -5.11
CA GLY A 285 -5.67 -24.35 -4.83
C GLY A 285 -6.62 -23.20 -4.43
N GLU A 286 -6.12 -21.97 -4.31
CA GLU A 286 -6.94 -20.77 -4.07
C GLU A 286 -6.91 -19.87 -5.32
N LYS A 287 -7.45 -20.40 -6.43
CA LYS A 287 -7.86 -19.60 -7.58
C LYS A 287 -9.38 -19.60 -7.65
#